data_bad7d42b6889ab7a17c3f2c8cc3473c6
#
_entry.id   bad7d42b6889ab7a17c3f2c8cc3473c6
#
_cell.length_a   1.000
_cell.length_b   1.000
_cell.length_c   1.000
_cell.angle_alpha   90.00
_cell.angle_beta   90.00
_cell.angle_gamma   90.00
#
_symmetry.space_group_name_H-M   'P 1'
#
loop_
_entity.id
_entity.type
_entity.pdbx_description
1 polymer ?
#
loop_
_entity_poly.entity_id
_entity_poly.type
_entity_poly.pdbx_seq_one_letter_code
_entity_poly.pdbx_strand_id
1 'polypeptide(L)'
;MKNYYKALAGFQQECPVLLKATSGYGYKYVDLPTIIHSINPLMKKHGLGATQKLGTNAETGNACLTTTIFHSVSGESDSSTVDIPLVELKGQSVYQSFGSGVSYFRRYCLTSALLIVSDKDLDAYGEQEKSASPIVAPIVKKPLSKKTTTLIELDVDGDDIFAVLHKIIEYKDKGHSFSAIVTGLKKKYTITKEAEIYLKKSFDEQK
;
A
#
# COMPACT_ATOMS: atom_id res chain seq x y z
N MET A 1 28.45 9.96 -15.45
CA MET A 1 27.92 9.23 -14.25
C MET A 1 28.44 9.78 -12.90
N LYS A 2 29.51 10.62 -12.86
CA LYS A 2 30.10 11.11 -11.59
C LYS A 2 29.14 12.00 -10.78
N ASN A 3 28.41 12.91 -11.45
CA ASN A 3 27.48 13.82 -10.77
C ASN A 3 26.24 13.08 -10.28
N TYR A 4 25.74 12.14 -11.09
CA TYR A 4 24.63 11.28 -10.72
C TYR A 4 24.91 10.49 -9.44
N TYR A 5 26.02 9.74 -9.38
CA TYR A 5 26.36 8.96 -8.18
C TYR A 5 26.67 9.81 -6.95
N LYS A 6 27.23 11.01 -7.14
CA LYS A 6 27.43 11.96 -6.03
C LYS A 6 26.08 12.44 -5.47
N ALA A 7 25.14 12.78 -6.35
CA ALA A 7 23.80 13.20 -5.96
C ALA A 7 23.01 12.06 -5.29
N LEU A 8 23.09 10.86 -5.86
CA LEU A 8 22.44 9.67 -5.31
C LEU A 8 22.99 9.30 -3.92
N ALA A 9 24.29 9.32 -3.74
CA ALA A 9 24.91 9.08 -2.44
C ALA A 9 24.48 10.11 -1.38
N GLY A 10 24.41 11.40 -1.76
CA GLY A 10 23.91 12.45 -0.86
C GLY A 10 22.45 12.23 -0.48
N PHE A 11 21.61 11.86 -1.44
CA PHE A 11 20.20 11.51 -1.19
C PHE A 11 20.08 10.33 -0.22
N GLN A 12 20.81 9.24 -0.45
CA GLN A 12 20.74 8.01 0.36
C GLN A 12 21.17 8.26 1.81
N GLN A 13 22.14 9.14 2.06
CA GLN A 13 22.58 9.48 3.42
C GLN A 13 21.52 10.26 4.22
N GLU A 14 20.66 11.00 3.54
CA GLU A 14 19.63 11.82 4.19
C GLU A 14 18.23 11.16 4.17
N CYS A 15 18.04 10.13 3.33
CA CYS A 15 16.74 9.49 3.20
C CYS A 15 16.36 8.75 4.49
N PRO A 16 15.24 9.11 5.14
CA PRO A 16 14.82 8.43 6.35
C PRO A 16 14.28 7.04 6.04
N VAL A 17 14.27 6.16 7.05
CA VAL A 17 13.52 4.90 6.99
C VAL A 17 12.03 5.22 6.92
N LEU A 18 11.34 4.72 5.90
CA LEU A 18 9.92 4.95 5.71
C LEU A 18 9.08 3.97 6.56
N LEU A 19 8.18 4.50 7.38
CA LEU A 19 7.33 3.68 8.25
C LEU A 19 6.16 3.06 7.45
N LYS A 20 5.92 1.78 7.65
CA LYS A 20 4.80 1.02 7.07
C LYS A 20 3.49 1.41 7.80
N ALA A 21 2.76 2.39 7.29
CA ALA A 21 1.52 2.89 7.88
C ALA A 21 0.27 2.33 7.21
N THR A 22 0.32 2.02 5.92
CA THR A 22 -0.83 1.54 5.14
C THR A 22 -1.10 0.07 5.40
N SER A 23 -2.34 -0.29 5.71
CA SER A 23 -2.76 -1.67 5.96
C SER A 23 -3.14 -2.37 4.67
N GLY A 24 -2.51 -3.49 4.36
CA GLY A 24 -2.88 -4.42 3.29
C GLY A 24 -3.57 -5.68 3.83
N TYR A 25 -3.68 -6.71 3.01
CA TYR A 25 -4.25 -8.00 3.38
C TYR A 25 -3.27 -8.75 4.33
N GLY A 26 -3.43 -8.51 5.66
CA GLY A 26 -2.63 -9.18 6.69
C GLY A 26 -1.24 -8.60 6.94
N TYR A 27 -0.83 -7.54 6.22
CA TYR A 27 0.47 -6.88 6.41
C TYR A 27 0.36 -5.36 6.27
N LYS A 28 1.37 -4.66 6.78
CA LYS A 28 1.50 -3.21 6.59
C LYS A 28 2.57 -2.92 5.54
N TYR A 29 2.36 -1.88 4.76
CA TYR A 29 3.31 -1.43 3.74
C TYR A 29 3.35 0.09 3.63
N VAL A 30 4.36 0.61 2.95
CA VAL A 30 4.43 2.03 2.57
C VAL A 30 3.83 2.15 1.17
N ASP A 31 2.76 2.94 1.02
CA ASP A 31 2.15 3.15 -0.29
C ASP A 31 2.97 4.09 -1.18
N LEU A 32 2.70 4.06 -2.47
CA LEU A 32 3.45 4.84 -3.45
C LEU A 32 3.31 6.36 -3.24
N PRO A 33 2.13 6.93 -2.92
CA PRO A 33 1.99 8.33 -2.57
C PRO A 33 2.87 8.76 -1.40
N THR A 34 2.88 7.99 -0.32
CA THR A 34 3.72 8.24 0.87
C THR A 34 5.21 8.24 0.51
N ILE A 35 5.66 7.26 -0.29
CA ILE A 35 7.04 7.21 -0.77
C ILE A 35 7.38 8.48 -1.55
N ILE A 36 6.59 8.81 -2.57
CA ILE A 36 6.82 9.97 -3.44
C ILE A 36 6.83 11.27 -2.62
N HIS A 37 5.88 11.44 -1.70
CA HIS A 37 5.81 12.62 -0.84
C HIS A 37 7.07 12.77 0.03
N SER A 38 7.54 11.67 0.60
CA SER A 38 8.72 11.66 1.48
C SER A 38 10.03 11.94 0.73
N ILE A 39 10.19 11.41 -0.48
CA ILE A 39 11.45 11.53 -1.23
C ILE A 39 11.56 12.81 -2.07
N ASN A 40 10.45 13.39 -2.53
CA ASN A 40 10.47 14.54 -3.43
C ASN A 40 11.29 15.73 -2.90
N PRO A 41 11.20 16.14 -1.62
CA PRO A 41 12.01 17.23 -1.09
C PRO A 41 13.52 16.93 -1.16
N LEU A 42 13.90 15.69 -0.86
CA LEU A 42 15.29 15.24 -0.90
C LEU A 42 15.82 15.10 -2.34
N MET A 43 14.99 14.54 -3.24
CA MET A 43 15.33 14.48 -4.67
C MET A 43 15.59 15.88 -5.22
N LYS A 44 14.70 16.84 -4.93
CA LYS A 44 14.89 18.25 -5.30
C LYS A 44 16.19 18.82 -4.74
N LYS A 45 16.49 18.60 -3.45
CA LYS A 45 17.70 19.06 -2.78
C LYS A 45 18.98 18.58 -3.46
N HIS A 46 18.99 17.31 -3.87
CA HIS A 46 20.15 16.66 -4.49
C HIS A 46 20.14 16.75 -6.04
N GLY A 47 19.20 17.46 -6.63
CA GLY A 47 19.08 17.61 -8.09
C GLY A 47 18.74 16.30 -8.81
N LEU A 48 18.07 15.37 -8.14
CA LEU A 48 17.60 14.12 -8.73
C LEU A 48 16.17 14.23 -9.23
N GLY A 49 15.85 13.48 -10.28
CA GLY A 49 14.50 13.25 -10.78
C GLY A 49 14.27 11.78 -11.09
N ALA A 50 13.02 11.36 -11.16
CA ALA A 50 12.63 10.00 -11.50
C ALA A 50 11.54 9.98 -12.55
N THR A 51 11.59 9.02 -13.47
CA THR A 51 10.49 8.67 -14.37
C THR A 51 10.21 7.18 -14.31
N GLN A 52 8.94 6.83 -14.48
CA GLN A 52 8.51 5.45 -14.61
C GLN A 52 7.59 5.33 -15.82
N LYS A 53 8.03 4.59 -16.84
CA LYS A 53 7.33 4.44 -18.11
C LYS A 53 6.91 3.00 -18.33
N LEU A 54 5.64 2.80 -18.66
CA LEU A 54 5.14 1.52 -19.17
C LEU A 54 5.53 1.36 -20.63
N GLY A 55 5.86 0.13 -21.00
CA GLY A 55 6.19 -0.23 -22.37
C GLY A 55 5.95 -1.72 -22.60
N THR A 56 6.45 -2.20 -23.71
CA THR A 56 6.49 -3.63 -24.05
C THR A 56 7.95 -4.03 -24.18
N ASN A 57 8.35 -5.10 -23.51
CA ASN A 57 9.67 -5.68 -23.68
C ASN A 57 9.75 -6.35 -25.06
N ALA A 58 10.69 -5.90 -25.90
CA ALA A 58 10.83 -6.40 -27.28
C ALA A 58 11.25 -7.88 -27.34
N GLU A 59 11.94 -8.38 -26.32
CA GLU A 59 12.43 -9.76 -26.28
C GLU A 59 11.35 -10.73 -25.81
N THR A 60 10.57 -10.35 -24.80
CA THR A 60 9.57 -11.23 -24.17
C THR A 60 8.15 -10.98 -24.65
N GLY A 61 7.86 -9.82 -25.26
CA GLY A 61 6.52 -9.37 -25.62
C GLY A 61 5.65 -8.97 -24.41
N ASN A 62 6.18 -9.05 -23.18
CA ASN A 62 5.47 -8.72 -21.96
C ASN A 62 5.38 -7.20 -21.74
N ALA A 63 4.36 -6.78 -21.01
CA ALA A 63 4.36 -5.44 -20.46
C ALA A 63 5.55 -5.24 -19.52
N CYS A 64 6.20 -4.10 -19.58
CA CYS A 64 7.34 -3.79 -18.73
C CYS A 64 7.26 -2.38 -18.13
N LEU A 65 7.98 -2.19 -17.04
CA LEU A 65 8.15 -0.91 -16.36
C LEU A 65 9.62 -0.53 -16.38
N THR A 66 9.93 0.58 -17.04
CA THR A 66 11.27 1.18 -17.01
C THR A 66 11.29 2.30 -15.97
N THR A 67 12.14 2.14 -14.94
CA THR A 67 12.41 3.17 -13.93
C THR A 67 13.74 3.83 -14.25
N THR A 68 13.74 5.15 -14.41
CA THR A 68 14.93 5.96 -14.67
C THR A 68 15.11 6.96 -13.55
N ILE A 69 16.28 6.99 -12.94
CA ILE A 69 16.71 8.07 -12.03
C ILE A 69 17.73 8.92 -12.78
N PHE A 70 17.56 10.23 -12.76
CA PHE A 70 18.43 11.14 -13.48
C PHE A 70 18.87 12.33 -12.63
N HIS A 71 20.06 12.88 -12.93
CA HIS A 71 20.55 14.12 -12.35
C HIS A 71 20.16 15.30 -13.26
N SER A 72 19.36 16.23 -12.72
CA SER A 72 18.68 17.29 -13.48
C SER A 72 19.61 18.27 -14.21
N VAL A 73 20.82 18.48 -13.66
CA VAL A 73 21.77 19.46 -14.24
C VAL A 73 22.69 18.82 -15.27
N SER A 74 23.21 17.61 -15.01
CA SER A 74 24.17 16.97 -15.93
C SER A 74 23.50 16.07 -16.97
N GLY A 75 22.21 15.72 -16.81
CA GLY A 75 21.51 14.76 -17.66
C GLY A 75 21.98 13.32 -17.50
N GLU A 76 22.95 13.06 -16.62
CA GLU A 76 23.39 11.68 -16.30
C GLU A 76 22.23 10.92 -15.68
N SER A 77 22.04 9.67 -16.11
CA SER A 77 20.92 8.84 -15.64
C SER A 77 21.29 7.37 -15.57
N ASP A 78 20.54 6.63 -14.77
CA ASP A 78 20.56 5.18 -14.70
C ASP A 78 19.15 4.64 -14.81
N SER A 79 18.98 3.52 -15.50
CA SER A 79 17.66 2.94 -15.80
C SER A 79 17.66 1.44 -15.60
N SER A 80 16.57 0.94 -15.07
CA SER A 80 16.28 -0.48 -15.00
C SER A 80 14.89 -0.79 -15.56
N THR A 81 14.76 -1.91 -16.22
CA THR A 81 13.48 -2.39 -16.79
C THR A 81 13.11 -3.72 -16.17
N VAL A 82 11.86 -3.86 -15.77
CA VAL A 82 11.30 -5.08 -15.18
C VAL A 82 10.04 -5.46 -15.92
N ASP A 83 9.90 -6.72 -16.30
CA ASP A 83 8.67 -7.25 -16.88
C ASP A 83 7.58 -7.32 -15.81
N ILE A 84 6.37 -6.95 -16.19
CA ILE A 84 5.18 -7.06 -15.33
C ILE A 84 4.42 -8.32 -15.75
N PRO A 85 4.45 -9.40 -14.95
CA PRO A 85 3.70 -10.60 -15.27
C PRO A 85 2.20 -10.30 -15.21
N LEU A 86 1.46 -10.81 -16.20
CA LEU A 86 0.01 -10.78 -16.16
C LEU A 86 -0.47 -11.90 -15.24
N VAL A 87 -0.91 -11.53 -14.04
CA VAL A 87 -1.46 -12.47 -13.05
C VAL A 87 -2.93 -12.13 -12.85
N GLU A 88 -3.81 -13.11 -13.04
CA GLU A 88 -5.23 -12.95 -12.73
C GLU A 88 -5.45 -13.10 -11.22
N LEU A 89 -5.92 -12.03 -10.61
CA LEU A 89 -6.26 -12.03 -9.19
C LEU A 89 -7.73 -12.43 -9.01
N LYS A 90 -7.98 -13.32 -8.07
CA LYS A 90 -9.35 -13.82 -7.80
C LYS A 90 -10.31 -12.67 -7.50
N GLY A 91 -11.40 -12.58 -8.26
CA GLY A 91 -12.44 -11.55 -8.09
C GLY A 91 -12.11 -10.19 -8.72
N GLN A 92 -11.06 -10.11 -9.52
CA GLN A 92 -10.70 -8.90 -10.28
C GLN A 92 -10.78 -9.16 -11.79
N SER A 93 -11.09 -8.12 -12.56
CA SER A 93 -10.94 -8.16 -14.01
C SER A 93 -9.45 -8.17 -14.39
N VAL A 94 -9.13 -8.59 -15.62
CA VAL A 94 -7.77 -8.56 -16.16
C VAL A 94 -7.15 -7.15 -16.06
N TYR A 95 -7.94 -6.11 -16.34
CA TYR A 95 -7.47 -4.71 -16.24
C TYR A 95 -7.18 -4.29 -14.80
N GLN A 96 -8.00 -4.72 -13.84
CA GLN A 96 -7.77 -4.43 -12.42
C GLN A 96 -6.56 -5.18 -11.90
N SER A 97 -6.39 -6.44 -12.27
CA SER A 97 -5.21 -7.25 -11.93
C SER A 97 -3.93 -6.64 -12.50
N PHE A 98 -3.94 -6.20 -13.76
CA PHE A 98 -2.83 -5.50 -14.38
C PHE A 98 -2.50 -4.18 -13.68
N GLY A 99 -3.52 -3.34 -13.40
CA GLY A 99 -3.34 -2.08 -12.67
C GLY A 99 -2.76 -2.27 -11.27
N SER A 100 -3.16 -3.33 -10.57
CA SER A 100 -2.60 -3.73 -9.27
C SER A 100 -1.13 -4.12 -9.40
N GLY A 101 -0.78 -4.90 -10.44
CA GLY A 101 0.61 -5.25 -10.78
C GLY A 101 1.46 -4.02 -11.08
N VAL A 102 0.97 -3.10 -11.91
CA VAL A 102 1.67 -1.83 -12.20
C VAL A 102 1.96 -1.05 -10.93
N SER A 103 0.98 -0.88 -10.05
CA SER A 103 1.14 -0.14 -8.79
C SER A 103 2.16 -0.82 -7.86
N TYR A 104 2.14 -2.15 -7.81
CA TYR A 104 3.09 -2.96 -7.06
C TYR A 104 4.52 -2.74 -7.57
N PHE A 105 4.76 -2.95 -8.87
CA PHE A 105 6.09 -2.82 -9.47
C PHE A 105 6.62 -1.38 -9.42
N ARG A 106 5.77 -0.37 -9.61
CA ARG A 106 6.18 1.03 -9.46
C ARG A 106 6.77 1.32 -8.09
N ARG A 107 6.16 0.80 -7.03
CA ARG A 107 6.65 0.96 -5.66
C ARG A 107 8.01 0.29 -5.47
N TYR A 108 8.13 -0.99 -5.82
CA TYR A 108 9.36 -1.75 -5.60
C TYR A 108 10.52 -1.29 -6.48
N CYS A 109 10.27 -0.99 -7.75
CA CYS A 109 11.31 -0.48 -8.65
C CYS A 109 11.84 0.90 -8.19
N LEU A 110 10.95 1.80 -7.71
CA LEU A 110 11.38 3.10 -7.21
C LEU A 110 12.19 2.99 -5.93
N THR A 111 11.74 2.20 -4.96
CA THR A 111 12.45 1.99 -3.69
C THR A 111 13.79 1.29 -3.90
N SER A 112 13.85 0.29 -4.78
CA SER A 112 15.08 -0.41 -5.14
C SER A 112 16.08 0.53 -5.82
N ALA A 113 15.66 1.32 -6.82
CA ALA A 113 16.54 2.24 -7.55
C ALA A 113 17.17 3.32 -6.66
N LEU A 114 16.47 3.74 -5.61
CA LEU A 114 16.92 4.77 -4.66
C LEU A 114 17.52 4.21 -3.36
N LEU A 115 17.53 2.88 -3.17
CA LEU A 115 17.95 2.18 -1.94
C LEU A 115 17.16 2.66 -0.71
N ILE A 116 15.83 2.81 -0.88
CA ILE A 116 14.95 3.23 0.21
C ILE A 116 14.63 2.03 1.09
N VAL A 117 14.88 2.16 2.39
CA VAL A 117 14.56 1.14 3.39
C VAL A 117 13.19 1.45 4.00
N SER A 118 12.30 0.47 3.99
CA SER A 118 11.08 0.51 4.78
C SER A 118 11.23 -0.29 6.07
N ASP A 119 10.54 0.14 7.12
CA ASP A 119 10.52 -0.52 8.42
C ASP A 119 10.27 -2.03 8.28
N LYS A 120 11.15 -2.84 8.86
CA LYS A 120 11.19 -4.32 8.87
C LYS A 120 10.73 -4.99 7.56
N ASP A 121 11.66 -5.60 6.88
CA ASP A 121 11.39 -6.48 5.74
C ASP A 121 10.71 -7.77 6.26
N LEU A 122 9.38 -7.71 6.39
CA LEU A 122 8.55 -8.84 6.83
C LEU A 122 8.13 -9.75 5.66
N ASP A 123 8.62 -9.49 4.46
CA ASP A 123 8.25 -10.25 3.27
C ASP A 123 8.71 -11.72 3.37
N ALA A 124 9.66 -12.03 4.26
CA ALA A 124 10.13 -13.40 4.55
C ALA A 124 9.29 -14.14 5.62
N TYR A 125 8.37 -13.48 6.31
CA TYR A 125 7.59 -14.10 7.39
C TYR A 125 6.18 -14.54 6.99
N GLY A 126 5.79 -14.39 5.72
CA GLY A 126 4.44 -14.73 5.24
C GLY A 126 4.08 -16.20 5.19
N GLU A 127 5.03 -17.14 5.40
CA GLU A 127 4.78 -18.59 5.27
C GLU A 127 5.19 -19.45 6.49
N GLN A 128 5.59 -18.87 7.62
CA GLN A 128 6.10 -19.67 8.76
C GLN A 128 5.30 -19.58 10.06
N GLU A 129 4.00 -19.32 10.05
CA GLU A 129 3.16 -19.51 11.25
C GLU A 129 2.47 -20.87 11.33
N LYS A 130 3.12 -21.95 10.84
CA LYS A 130 2.72 -23.33 11.19
C LYS A 130 3.96 -24.18 11.46
N SER A 131 4.50 -24.04 12.63
CA SER A 131 5.30 -25.02 13.39
C SER A 131 6.60 -24.43 13.96
N ALA A 132 6.54 -23.89 15.15
CA ALA A 132 7.62 -23.98 16.13
C ALA A 132 7.04 -23.85 17.53
N SER A 133 7.10 -24.95 18.27
CA SER A 133 6.81 -25.02 19.70
C SER A 133 7.74 -24.12 20.50
N PRO A 134 7.31 -23.57 21.64
CA PRO A 134 8.02 -22.48 22.32
C PRO A 134 9.20 -23.02 23.15
N ILE A 135 10.36 -22.39 22.96
CA ILE A 135 11.47 -22.49 23.93
C ILE A 135 11.15 -21.51 25.06
N VAL A 136 10.97 -22.07 26.25
CA VAL A 136 10.60 -21.36 27.48
C VAL A 136 11.82 -20.61 28.01
N ALA A 137 11.70 -19.27 28.18
CA ALA A 137 12.53 -18.52 29.10
C ALA A 137 11.64 -17.77 30.10
N PRO A 138 12.08 -17.55 31.36
CA PRO A 138 11.15 -17.37 32.49
C PRO A 138 10.44 -16.04 32.54
N ILE A 139 9.16 -16.15 32.87
CA ILE A 139 8.16 -15.07 32.92
C ILE A 139 8.37 -14.20 34.15
N VAL A 140 8.63 -12.90 33.94
CA VAL A 140 8.35 -11.86 34.92
C VAL A 140 6.93 -11.35 34.69
N LYS A 141 6.03 -11.67 35.59
CA LYS A 141 4.62 -11.23 35.56
C LYS A 141 4.54 -9.73 35.80
N LYS A 142 4.04 -8.97 34.79
CA LYS A 142 3.47 -7.63 34.94
C LYS A 142 1.97 -7.70 34.66
N PRO A 143 1.12 -6.93 35.39
CA PRO A 143 -0.32 -7.17 35.36
C PRO A 143 -0.97 -6.71 34.06
N LEU A 144 -1.98 -7.49 33.66
CA LEU A 144 -2.82 -7.32 32.48
C LEU A 144 -3.54 -5.97 32.49
N SER A 145 -3.16 -5.06 31.59
CA SER A 145 -4.02 -3.93 31.27
C SER A 145 -5.03 -4.37 30.22
N LYS A 146 -6.31 -4.12 30.48
CA LYS A 146 -7.42 -4.41 29.57
C LYS A 146 -7.17 -3.74 28.22
N LYS A 147 -7.13 -4.53 27.11
CA LYS A 147 -7.15 -4.00 25.74
C LYS A 147 -8.47 -3.27 25.53
N THR A 148 -8.44 -1.97 25.56
CA THR A 148 -9.50 -1.13 25.00
C THR A 148 -9.39 -1.24 23.48
N THR A 149 -10.30 -1.94 22.84
CA THR A 149 -10.43 -1.97 21.38
C THR A 149 -10.93 -0.59 20.96
N THR A 150 -10.06 0.29 20.53
CA THR A 150 -10.45 1.58 19.93
C THR A 150 -11.11 1.25 18.60
N LEU A 151 -12.42 1.49 18.49
CA LEU A 151 -13.17 1.35 17.25
C LEU A 151 -12.69 2.42 16.27
N ILE A 152 -12.54 2.06 14.98
CA ILE A 152 -12.18 3.02 13.93
C ILE A 152 -13.39 3.90 13.67
N GLU A 153 -13.20 5.22 13.64
CA GLU A 153 -14.26 6.17 13.30
C GLU A 153 -14.53 6.13 11.80
N LEU A 154 -15.78 5.88 11.41
CA LEU A 154 -16.23 5.85 10.02
C LEU A 154 -16.93 7.17 9.73
N ASP A 155 -16.29 8.03 8.94
CA ASP A 155 -16.81 9.31 8.47
C ASP A 155 -17.04 9.30 6.96
N VAL A 156 -17.86 10.23 6.45
CA VAL A 156 -18.25 10.33 5.03
C VAL A 156 -17.03 10.61 4.14
N ASP A 157 -16.08 11.39 4.64
CA ASP A 157 -14.85 11.76 3.91
C ASP A 157 -13.67 10.80 4.18
N GLY A 158 -13.88 9.74 4.96
CA GLY A 158 -12.85 8.76 5.31
C GLY A 158 -12.64 7.71 4.22
N ASP A 159 -11.39 7.27 4.05
CA ASP A 159 -11.02 6.25 3.06
C ASP A 159 -11.76 4.91 3.24
N ASP A 160 -12.21 4.63 4.47
CA ASP A 160 -12.93 3.38 4.81
C ASP A 160 -14.38 3.35 4.32
N ILE A 161 -15.00 4.51 4.00
CA ILE A 161 -16.42 4.58 3.62
C ILE A 161 -16.70 3.82 2.33
N PHE A 162 -15.79 3.87 1.34
CA PHE A 162 -15.94 3.16 0.07
C PHE A 162 -15.86 1.63 0.24
N ALA A 163 -14.96 1.16 1.11
CA ALA A 163 -14.86 -0.27 1.42
C ALA A 163 -16.11 -0.79 2.15
N VAL A 164 -16.73 0.05 2.99
CA VAL A 164 -17.97 -0.25 3.69
C VAL A 164 -19.16 -0.23 2.73
N LEU A 165 -19.21 0.72 1.80
CA LEU A 165 -20.25 0.77 0.76
C LEU A 165 -20.31 -0.51 -0.08
N HIS A 166 -19.14 -0.99 -0.55
CA HIS A 166 -19.07 -2.25 -1.29
C HIS A 166 -19.65 -3.44 -0.49
N LYS A 167 -19.33 -3.51 0.80
CA LYS A 167 -19.89 -4.56 1.66
C LYS A 167 -21.40 -4.42 1.87
N ILE A 168 -21.90 -3.20 2.01
CA ILE A 168 -23.34 -2.95 2.16
C ILE A 168 -24.10 -3.45 0.94
N ILE A 169 -23.60 -3.18 -0.28
CA ILE A 169 -24.18 -3.64 -1.53
C ILE A 169 -24.17 -5.17 -1.58
N GLU A 170 -23.04 -5.80 -1.30
CA GLU A 170 -22.90 -7.26 -1.28
C GLU A 170 -23.88 -7.94 -0.29
N TYR A 171 -24.06 -7.37 0.90
CA TYR A 171 -25.00 -7.92 1.90
C TYR A 171 -26.45 -7.65 1.54
N LYS A 172 -26.77 -6.53 0.85
CA LYS A 172 -28.08 -6.26 0.29
C LYS A 172 -28.46 -7.31 -0.76
N ASP A 173 -27.56 -7.64 -1.68
CA ASP A 173 -27.76 -8.67 -2.70
C ASP A 173 -27.98 -10.07 -2.08
N LYS A 174 -27.44 -10.30 -0.90
CA LYS A 174 -27.69 -11.50 -0.09
C LYS A 174 -28.98 -11.45 0.75
N GLY A 175 -29.80 -10.40 0.62
CA GLY A 175 -31.08 -10.25 1.29
C GLY A 175 -31.02 -9.73 2.74
N HIS A 176 -29.89 -9.18 3.19
CA HIS A 176 -29.79 -8.60 4.52
C HIS A 176 -30.43 -7.21 4.61
N SER A 177 -31.13 -6.92 5.71
CA SER A 177 -31.65 -5.59 5.97
C SER A 177 -30.55 -4.60 6.36
N PHE A 178 -30.73 -3.31 6.03
CA PHE A 178 -29.78 -2.24 6.40
C PHE A 178 -29.47 -2.24 7.91
N SER A 179 -30.47 -2.40 8.74
CA SER A 179 -30.33 -2.46 10.20
C SER A 179 -29.41 -3.58 10.67
N ALA A 180 -29.52 -4.78 10.07
CA ALA A 180 -28.66 -5.92 10.39
C ALA A 180 -27.21 -5.65 9.97
N ILE A 181 -26.99 -5.02 8.81
CA ILE A 181 -25.67 -4.68 8.30
C ILE A 181 -25.00 -3.63 9.20
N VAL A 182 -25.71 -2.54 9.56
CA VAL A 182 -25.19 -1.49 10.46
C VAL A 182 -24.85 -2.03 11.83
N THR A 183 -25.66 -2.96 12.36
CA THR A 183 -25.34 -3.62 13.65
C THR A 183 -24.04 -4.43 13.58
N GLY A 184 -23.78 -5.06 12.44
CA GLY A 184 -22.50 -5.74 12.19
C GLY A 184 -21.30 -4.79 12.10
N LEU A 185 -21.49 -3.65 11.42
CA LEU A 185 -20.47 -2.61 11.26
C LEU A 185 -20.10 -1.93 12.58
N LYS A 186 -21.09 -1.65 13.46
CA LYS A 186 -20.87 -1.06 14.78
C LYS A 186 -20.01 -1.89 15.72
N LYS A 187 -19.73 -3.14 15.38
CA LYS A 187 -18.74 -3.97 16.11
C LYS A 187 -17.29 -3.61 15.78
N LYS A 188 -17.04 -2.97 14.62
CA LYS A 188 -15.70 -2.61 14.13
C LYS A 188 -15.49 -1.11 14.00
N TYR A 189 -16.56 -0.35 13.78
CA TYR A 189 -16.52 1.07 13.50
C TYR A 189 -17.41 1.84 14.45
N THR A 190 -16.94 3.03 14.83
CA THR A 190 -17.81 4.09 15.40
C THR A 190 -18.34 4.87 14.19
N ILE A 191 -19.63 4.70 13.86
CA ILE A 191 -20.24 5.30 12.67
C ILE A 191 -20.80 6.68 13.03
N THR A 192 -20.34 7.73 12.35
CA THR A 192 -20.91 9.07 12.52
C THR A 192 -22.34 9.12 11.97
N LYS A 193 -23.13 10.09 12.43
CA LYS A 193 -24.53 10.24 11.95
C LYS A 193 -24.58 10.54 10.46
N GLU A 194 -23.65 11.34 9.97
CA GLU A 194 -23.50 11.71 8.57
C GLU A 194 -23.18 10.47 7.73
N ALA A 195 -22.24 9.63 8.18
CA ALA A 195 -21.88 8.38 7.51
C ALA A 195 -23.06 7.40 7.50
N GLU A 196 -23.83 7.26 8.59
CA GLU A 196 -25.01 6.36 8.63
C GLU A 196 -26.10 6.81 7.65
N ILE A 197 -26.35 8.13 7.52
CA ILE A 197 -27.29 8.70 6.54
C ILE A 197 -26.81 8.44 5.11
N TYR A 198 -25.54 8.66 4.82
CA TYR A 198 -24.92 8.44 3.52
C TYR A 198 -25.01 6.96 3.10
N LEU A 199 -24.65 6.05 4.01
CA LEU A 199 -24.74 4.60 3.77
C LEU A 199 -26.18 4.14 3.55
N LYS A 200 -27.16 4.70 4.28
CA LYS A 200 -28.58 4.39 4.09
C LYS A 200 -29.08 4.86 2.74
N LYS A 201 -28.75 6.08 2.33
CA LYS A 201 -29.11 6.61 1.02
C LYS A 201 -28.58 5.72 -0.10
N SER A 202 -27.31 5.34 -0.04
CA SER A 202 -26.67 4.45 -1.01
C SER A 202 -27.30 3.04 -1.01
N PHE A 203 -27.73 2.53 0.14
CA PHE A 203 -28.45 1.26 0.24
C PHE A 203 -29.83 1.32 -0.43
N ASP A 204 -30.57 2.42 -0.28
CA ASP A 204 -31.93 2.58 -0.81
C ASP A 204 -31.94 2.87 -2.33
N GLU A 205 -30.91 3.58 -2.86
CA GLU A 205 -30.77 3.96 -4.28
C GLU A 205 -30.37 2.80 -5.19
N GLN A 206 -29.82 1.73 -4.68
CA GLN A 206 -29.51 0.53 -5.47
C GLN A 206 -30.77 -0.31 -5.67
N LYS A 207 -31.42 -0.15 -6.84
CA LYS A 207 -32.54 -1.00 -7.32
C LYS A 207 -32.01 -2.13 -8.20
#